data_9a00b504d0001668db7d2118790dac69
#
_entry.id   9a00b504d0001668db7d2118790dac69
#
_cell.length_a   1.000
_cell.length_b   1.000
_cell.length_c   1.000
_cell.angle_alpha   90.00
_cell.angle_beta   90.00
_cell.angle_gamma   90.00
#
_symmetry.space_group_name_H-M   'P 1'
#
loop_
_entity.id
_entity.type
_entity.pdbx_description
1 polymer ?
#
loop_
_entity_poly.entity_id
_entity_poly.type
_entity_poly.pdbx_seq_one_letter_code
_entity_poly.pdbx_strand_id
1 'polypeptide(L)'
;MRMRKIIAAVAAIVLSAGAWGQVTKLQSTVKHRPTFVDSDFGQIAKYVGELTSRTFELEPGVCAQVTAHWDKAMTSDEFYRAFLEIARVLGYVVVEEGVVTKIQLAADTPKDPTPPCRRYPVRNAGQNR
;
A
#
# COMPACT_ATOMS: atom_id res chain seq x y z
N MET A 1 62.16 -43.59 4.50
CA MET A 1 62.01 -43.31 5.25
C MET A 1 61.43 -42.23 5.47
N ARG A 2 61.06 -41.67 5.62
CA ARG A 2 60.51 -40.86 6.12
C ARG A 2 59.62 -40.17 5.51
N MET A 3 58.77 -40.24 5.36
CA MET A 3 57.83 -39.68 5.06
C MET A 3 57.14 -38.97 5.42
N ARG A 4 56.80 -38.30 5.33
CA ARG A 4 56.28 -37.53 5.59
C ARG A 4 55.18 -37.17 5.52
N LYS A 5 54.58 -37.01 5.81
CA LYS A 5 53.70 -36.52 6.31
C LYS A 5 53.34 -35.33 5.80
N ILE A 6 52.82 -35.26 4.75
CA ILE A 6 52.23 -34.13 4.32
C ILE A 6 50.88 -34.08 4.84
N ILE A 7 50.84 -33.35 5.73
CA ILE A 7 49.57 -33.00 6.24
C ILE A 7 49.08 -31.97 5.33
N ALA A 8 48.26 -32.36 4.46
CA ALA A 8 47.44 -31.43 3.76
C ALA A 8 46.64 -30.68 4.77
N ALA A 9 47.06 -29.54 5.03
CA ALA A 9 46.21 -28.60 5.67
C ALA A 9 45.07 -28.34 4.72
N VAL A 10 44.02 -29.04 4.95
CA VAL A 10 42.77 -28.71 4.32
C VAL A 10 42.40 -27.35 4.92
N ALA A 11 42.74 -26.35 4.19
CA ALA A 11 42.16 -25.07 4.47
C ALA A 11 40.67 -25.27 4.35
N ALA A 12 40.06 -25.33 5.44
CA ALA A 12 38.63 -25.21 5.48
C ALA A 12 38.33 -23.83 4.92
N ILE A 13 38.04 -23.79 3.65
CA ILE A 13 37.41 -22.64 3.07
C ILE A 13 36.06 -22.60 3.70
N VAL A 14 36.00 -21.89 4.75
CA VAL A 14 34.72 -21.46 5.24
C VAL A 14 34.19 -20.55 4.14
N LEU A 15 33.48 -21.16 3.29
CA LEU A 15 32.55 -20.41 2.50
C LEU A 15 31.60 -19.78 3.47
N SER A 16 31.97 -18.64 3.91
CA SER A 16 30.97 -17.75 4.42
C SER A 16 30.07 -17.50 3.22
N ALA A 17 29.11 -18.36 3.09
CA ALA A 17 28.00 -18.10 2.23
C ALA A 17 27.48 -16.76 2.70
N GLY A 18 27.87 -15.76 1.98
CA GLY A 18 27.54 -14.42 2.35
C GLY A 18 26.06 -14.35 2.56
N ALA A 19 25.71 -13.62 3.52
CA ALA A 19 24.35 -13.20 3.79
C ALA A 19 23.82 -12.34 2.62
N TRP A 20 23.81 -12.90 1.45
CA TRP A 20 23.37 -12.24 0.23
C TRP A 20 21.89 -12.40 0.05
N GLY A 21 21.16 -12.36 0.96
CA GLY A 21 19.78 -12.63 0.69
C GLY A 21 18.87 -12.15 1.75
N GLN A 22 19.47 -11.65 2.74
CA GLN A 22 18.65 -11.13 3.79
C GLN A 22 18.50 -9.62 3.66
N VAL A 23 18.09 -9.24 2.50
CA VAL A 23 17.22 -8.10 2.50
C VAL A 23 15.98 -8.58 3.23
N THR A 24 16.09 -8.65 4.51
CA THR A 24 14.94 -8.64 5.34
C THR A 24 14.14 -7.47 4.84
N LYS A 25 13.07 -7.76 4.19
CA LYS A 25 12.01 -6.81 4.10
C LYS A 25 11.72 -6.46 5.56
N LEU A 26 12.32 -5.40 6.00
CA LEU A 26 11.80 -4.65 7.11
C LEU A 26 10.46 -4.12 6.63
N GLN A 27 9.63 -5.05 6.24
CA GLN A 27 8.24 -4.79 6.07
C GLN A 27 7.81 -4.37 7.44
N SER A 28 7.67 -3.15 7.49
CA SER A 28 7.15 -2.35 8.53
C SER A 28 6.31 -3.20 9.47
N THR A 29 6.90 -3.64 10.54
CA THR A 29 6.16 -4.25 11.65
C THR A 29 5.26 -3.22 12.32
N VAL A 30 5.31 -2.00 11.81
CA VAL A 30 4.45 -0.93 12.24
C VAL A 30 3.04 -1.25 11.78
N LYS A 31 2.18 -1.38 12.75
CA LYS A 31 0.76 -1.62 12.52
C LYS A 31 -0.01 -0.31 12.64
N HIS A 32 -0.94 -0.14 11.75
CA HIS A 32 -1.78 1.03 11.66
C HIS A 32 -3.22 0.66 11.98
N ARG A 33 -3.91 1.54 12.66
CA ARG A 33 -5.34 1.41 12.91
C ARG A 33 -6.03 2.70 12.45
N PRO A 34 -6.14 2.90 11.16
CA PRO A 34 -6.80 4.09 10.66
C PRO A 34 -8.30 4.04 10.91
N THR A 35 -8.87 5.18 11.14
CA THR A 35 -10.32 5.37 11.20
C THR A 35 -10.66 6.49 10.23
N PHE A 36 -11.56 6.21 9.34
CA PHE A 36 -12.08 7.16 8.38
C PHE A 36 -13.55 7.40 8.64
N VAL A 37 -13.94 8.64 8.74
CA VAL A 37 -15.33 9.06 8.90
C VAL A 37 -15.61 10.10 7.83
N ASP A 38 -16.54 9.81 6.95
CA ASP A 38 -16.91 10.67 5.82
C ASP A 38 -15.69 11.19 5.06
N SER A 39 -14.69 10.34 4.92
CA SER A 39 -13.43 10.70 4.29
C SER A 39 -13.53 10.54 2.78
N ASP A 40 -13.00 11.49 2.05
CA ASP A 40 -12.90 11.40 0.60
C ASP A 40 -12.00 10.24 0.19
N PHE A 41 -12.45 9.43 -0.75
CA PHE A 41 -11.71 8.27 -1.23
C PHE A 41 -10.30 8.63 -1.73
N GLY A 42 -10.15 9.81 -2.35
CA GLY A 42 -8.84 10.29 -2.79
C GLY A 42 -7.88 10.56 -1.64
N GLN A 43 -8.39 11.05 -0.53
CA GLN A 43 -7.56 11.25 0.68
C GLN A 43 -7.12 9.92 1.28
N ILE A 44 -8.00 8.93 1.28
CA ILE A 44 -7.66 7.58 1.73
C ILE A 44 -6.61 6.96 0.81
N ALA A 45 -6.78 7.12 -0.51
CA ALA A 45 -5.80 6.65 -1.49
C ALA A 45 -4.42 7.28 -1.26
N LYS A 46 -4.39 8.57 -1.00
CA LYS A 46 -3.14 9.26 -0.67
C LYS A 46 -2.47 8.69 0.57
N TYR A 47 -3.24 8.49 1.63
CA TYR A 47 -2.74 7.91 2.87
C TYR A 47 -2.17 6.50 2.65
N VAL A 48 -2.89 5.66 1.93
CA VAL A 48 -2.43 4.31 1.58
C VAL A 48 -1.16 4.37 0.73
N GLY A 49 -1.09 5.30 -0.20
CA GLY A 49 0.09 5.51 -1.04
C GLY A 49 1.32 5.85 -0.22
N GLU A 50 1.18 6.72 0.75
CA GLU A 50 2.29 7.08 1.67
C GLU A 50 2.76 5.88 2.48
N LEU A 51 1.84 5.04 2.98
CA LEU A 51 2.17 3.85 3.75
C LEU A 51 2.82 2.74 2.94
N THR A 52 2.48 2.64 1.67
CA THR A 52 2.90 1.53 0.80
C THR A 52 3.93 1.93 -0.24
N SER A 53 4.33 3.19 -0.27
CA SER A 53 5.21 3.76 -1.31
C SER A 53 4.66 3.53 -2.72
N ARG A 54 3.34 3.62 -2.87
CA ARG A 54 2.64 3.50 -4.15
C ARG A 54 2.04 4.84 -4.56
N THR A 55 1.95 5.04 -5.85
CA THR A 55 1.26 6.19 -6.42
C THR A 55 -0.12 5.76 -6.88
N PHE A 56 -1.14 6.48 -6.47
CA PHE A 56 -2.50 6.27 -6.94
C PHE A 56 -2.89 7.33 -7.95
N GLU A 57 -3.39 6.88 -9.09
CA GLU A 57 -4.01 7.72 -10.10
C GLU A 57 -5.52 7.46 -10.10
N LEU A 58 -6.28 8.47 -9.80
CA LEU A 58 -7.73 8.37 -9.74
C LEU A 58 -8.35 9.02 -10.97
N GLU A 59 -9.21 8.28 -11.65
CA GLU A 59 -10.00 8.83 -12.73
C GLU A 59 -10.95 9.92 -12.20
N PRO A 60 -11.17 11.00 -12.97
CA PRO A 60 -12.19 11.97 -12.63
C PRO A 60 -13.56 11.29 -12.46
N GLY A 61 -14.21 11.52 -11.34
CA GLY A 61 -15.44 10.83 -10.98
C GLY A 61 -15.26 9.70 -9.96
N VAL A 62 -14.03 9.30 -9.66
CA VAL A 62 -13.73 8.44 -8.52
C VAL A 62 -13.73 9.30 -7.27
N CYS A 63 -14.90 9.41 -6.64
CA CYS A 63 -15.10 10.30 -5.53
C CYS A 63 -16.23 9.79 -4.64
N ALA A 64 -15.94 8.87 -3.82
CA ALA A 64 -16.88 8.43 -2.79
C ALA A 64 -16.43 8.94 -1.43
N GLN A 65 -17.39 9.14 -0.56
CA GLN A 65 -17.12 9.31 0.85
C GLN A 65 -17.16 7.94 1.51
N VAL A 66 -16.18 7.67 2.32
CA VAL A 66 -16.00 6.37 2.96
C VAL A 66 -15.94 6.54 4.46
N THR A 67 -16.74 5.76 5.14
CA THR A 67 -16.62 5.55 6.58
C THR A 67 -16.15 4.13 6.80
N ALA A 68 -14.98 3.97 7.34
CA ALA A 68 -14.38 2.68 7.59
C ALA A 68 -13.65 2.67 8.93
N HIS A 69 -13.84 1.60 9.66
CA HIS A 69 -13.24 1.38 10.96
C HIS A 69 -12.70 -0.05 11.03
N TRP A 70 -11.52 -0.19 11.58
CA TRP A 70 -10.91 -1.50 11.79
C TRP A 70 -10.61 -1.72 13.26
N ASP A 71 -11.11 -2.81 13.79
CA ASP A 71 -10.90 -3.19 15.19
C ASP A 71 -9.48 -3.64 15.48
N LYS A 72 -8.80 -4.13 14.47
CA LYS A 72 -7.43 -4.62 14.57
C LYS A 72 -6.46 -3.70 13.85
N ALA A 73 -5.27 -3.56 14.45
CA ALA A 73 -4.18 -2.91 13.78
C ALA A 73 -3.67 -3.79 12.63
N MET A 74 -3.42 -3.17 11.49
CA MET A 74 -3.01 -3.82 10.25
C MET A 74 -1.63 -3.36 9.82
N THR A 75 -0.91 -4.24 9.13
CA THR A 75 0.30 -3.86 8.41
C THR A 75 -0.06 -3.01 7.19
N SER A 76 0.93 -2.35 6.60
CA SER A 76 0.72 -1.56 5.38
C SER A 76 0.16 -2.41 4.24
N ASP A 77 0.63 -3.65 4.09
CA ASP A 77 0.14 -4.56 3.04
C ASP A 77 -1.29 -5.02 3.30
N GLU A 78 -1.63 -5.32 4.53
CA GLU A 78 -3.00 -5.68 4.90
C GLU A 78 -3.95 -4.50 4.66
N PHE A 79 -3.50 -3.32 4.99
CA PHE A 79 -4.28 -2.12 4.77
C PHE A 79 -4.47 -1.82 3.28
N TYR A 80 -3.44 -2.01 2.47
CA TYR A 80 -3.53 -1.90 1.02
C TYR A 80 -4.60 -2.83 0.45
N ARG A 81 -4.61 -4.09 0.87
CA ARG A 81 -5.63 -5.06 0.43
C ARG A 81 -7.03 -4.63 0.86
N ALA A 82 -7.19 -4.17 2.09
CA ALA A 82 -8.46 -3.67 2.58
C ALA A 82 -8.94 -2.46 1.76
N PHE A 83 -8.04 -1.58 1.37
CA PHE A 83 -8.35 -0.46 0.49
C PHE A 83 -8.82 -0.91 -0.88
N LEU A 84 -8.18 -1.91 -1.48
CA LEU A 84 -8.61 -2.47 -2.75
C LEU A 84 -10.01 -3.07 -2.67
N GLU A 85 -10.35 -3.72 -1.57
CA GLU A 85 -11.70 -4.24 -1.35
C GLU A 85 -12.72 -3.12 -1.24
N ILE A 86 -12.40 -2.04 -0.56
CA ILE A 86 -13.28 -0.86 -0.51
C ILE A 86 -13.50 -0.33 -1.92
N ALA A 87 -12.47 -0.21 -2.73
CA ALA A 87 -12.58 0.25 -4.12
C ALA A 87 -13.53 -0.65 -4.92
N ARG A 88 -13.41 -1.95 -4.78
CA ARG A 88 -14.28 -2.92 -5.47
C ARG A 88 -15.73 -2.82 -5.01
N VAL A 89 -15.96 -2.70 -3.71
CA VAL A 89 -17.31 -2.53 -3.15
C VAL A 89 -17.97 -1.26 -3.68
N LEU A 90 -17.19 -0.21 -3.89
CA LEU A 90 -17.66 1.04 -4.47
C LEU A 90 -17.88 0.96 -6.01
N GLY A 91 -17.55 -0.18 -6.62
CA GLY A 91 -17.71 -0.38 -8.05
C GLY A 91 -16.55 0.17 -8.89
N TYR A 92 -15.41 0.43 -8.29
CA TYR A 92 -14.24 0.89 -9.01
C TYR A 92 -13.41 -0.27 -9.55
N VAL A 93 -12.78 -0.04 -10.68
CA VAL A 93 -11.80 -0.96 -11.27
C VAL A 93 -10.40 -0.51 -10.86
N VAL A 94 -9.63 -1.44 -10.36
CA VAL A 94 -8.27 -1.20 -9.92
C VAL A 94 -7.31 -1.86 -10.91
N VAL A 95 -6.40 -1.08 -11.47
CA VAL A 95 -5.37 -1.57 -12.39
C VAL A 95 -4.01 -1.28 -11.78
N GLU A 96 -3.25 -2.31 -11.53
CA GLU A 96 -1.91 -2.18 -10.96
C GLU A 96 -0.87 -2.21 -12.08
N GLU A 97 -0.07 -1.16 -12.19
CA GLU A 97 1.02 -1.02 -13.14
C GLU A 97 2.32 -0.73 -12.37
N GLY A 98 3.00 -1.77 -11.93
CA GLY A 98 4.20 -1.63 -11.11
C GLY A 98 3.91 -0.93 -9.78
N VAL A 99 4.50 0.25 -9.57
CA VAL A 99 4.28 1.05 -8.36
C VAL A 99 3.11 2.00 -8.47
N VAL A 100 2.49 2.08 -9.65
CA VAL A 100 1.32 2.92 -9.91
C VAL A 100 0.07 2.06 -9.86
N THR A 101 -0.92 2.51 -9.14
CA THR A 101 -2.24 1.89 -9.07
C THR A 101 -3.27 2.87 -9.61
N LYS A 102 -3.91 2.50 -10.70
CA LYS A 102 -4.97 3.30 -11.31
C LYS A 102 -6.33 2.85 -10.80
N ILE A 103 -7.15 3.78 -10.42
CA ILE A 103 -8.52 3.54 -9.96
C ILE A 103 -9.46 4.24 -10.91
N GLN A 104 -10.31 3.45 -11.54
CA GLN A 104 -11.17 3.87 -12.63
C GLN A 104 -12.63 3.51 -12.33
N LEU A 105 -13.52 4.21 -12.98
CA LEU A 105 -14.93 3.82 -13.00
C LEU A 105 -15.08 2.56 -13.85
N ALA A 106 -15.96 1.66 -13.44
CA ALA A 106 -16.32 0.54 -14.29
C ALA A 106 -16.94 1.03 -15.59
N ALA A 107 -16.66 0.33 -16.70
CA ALA A 107 -17.15 0.74 -18.01
C ALA A 107 -18.67 0.86 -18.09
N ASP A 108 -19.37 0.06 -17.30
CA ASP A 108 -20.83 0.04 -17.22
C ASP A 108 -21.42 1.11 -16.26
N THR A 109 -20.57 1.84 -15.57
CA THR A 109 -21.04 2.91 -14.71
C THR A 109 -21.55 4.04 -15.59
N PRO A 110 -22.84 4.41 -15.47
CA PRO A 110 -23.33 5.56 -16.19
C PRO A 110 -22.41 6.74 -15.83
N LYS A 111 -21.81 7.31 -16.84
CA LYS A 111 -21.09 8.56 -16.65
C LYS A 111 -22.16 9.64 -16.45
N ASP A 112 -22.60 9.72 -15.21
CA ASP A 112 -23.51 10.78 -14.83
C ASP A 112 -22.81 12.10 -15.13
N PRO A 113 -23.45 12.99 -15.89
CA PRO A 113 -22.95 14.33 -16.08
C PRO A 113 -22.95 15.16 -14.79
N THR A 114 -23.27 14.53 -13.68
CA THR A 114 -23.16 15.18 -12.37
C THR A 114 -21.74 15.72 -12.21
N PRO A 115 -21.62 16.98 -11.86
CA PRO A 115 -20.32 17.61 -11.75
C PRO A 115 -19.39 16.79 -10.87
N PRO A 116 -18.12 16.75 -11.24
CA PRO A 116 -17.16 15.97 -10.51
C PRO A 116 -17.27 16.27 -9.04
N CYS A 117 -17.25 15.26 -8.26
CA CYS A 117 -17.31 15.23 -6.82
C CYS A 117 -17.14 16.60 -6.20
N ARG A 118 -18.17 17.11 -5.63
CA ARG A 118 -18.05 18.35 -4.88
C ARG A 118 -16.92 18.16 -3.90
N ARG A 119 -15.82 18.77 -4.19
CA ARG A 119 -14.83 19.00 -3.14
C ARG A 119 -15.52 19.91 -2.15
N TYR A 120 -16.08 19.31 -1.14
CA TYR A 120 -16.44 20.12 0.01
C TYR A 120 -15.14 20.78 0.45
N PRO A 121 -15.10 22.11 0.47
CA PRO A 121 -13.94 22.75 1.05
C PRO A 121 -13.77 22.13 2.42
N VAL A 122 -12.61 21.53 2.65
CA VAL A 122 -12.24 21.09 3.97
C VAL A 122 -12.30 22.36 4.82
N ARG A 123 -13.39 22.52 5.53
CA ARG A 123 -13.42 23.53 6.57
C ARG A 123 -12.39 23.06 7.58
N ASN A 124 -11.28 23.73 7.57
CA ASN A 124 -10.31 23.53 8.62
C ASN A 124 -11.05 23.60 9.94
N ALA A 125 -10.89 22.58 10.75
CA ALA A 125 -11.60 22.43 12.01
C ALA A 125 -11.41 23.60 13.01
N GLY A 126 -10.71 24.64 12.60
CA GLY A 126 -10.50 25.87 13.35
C GLY A 126 -11.36 27.06 12.92
N GLN A 127 -12.23 26.92 11.92
CA GLN A 127 -13.06 28.05 11.44
C GLN A 127 -14.55 27.88 11.74
N ASN A 128 -14.87 27.18 12.78
CA ASN A 128 -16.24 27.24 13.31
C ASN A 128 -16.42 28.51 14.15
N ARG A 129 -16.62 29.55 13.47
CA ARG A 129 -17.22 30.75 14.08
C ARG A 129 -18.21 31.38 13.11
#